data_f46ae7fd016db48c2e1222d56638487a
#
_entry.id   f46ae7fd016db48c2e1222d56638487a
#
_cell.length_a   1.000
_cell.length_b   1.000
_cell.length_c   1.000
_cell.angle_alpha   90.00
_cell.angle_beta   90.00
_cell.angle_gamma   90.00
#
_symmetry.space_group_name_H-M   'P 1'
#
loop_
_entity.id
_entity.type
_entity.pdbx_description
1 polymer ?
#
loop_
_entity_poly.entity_id
_entity_poly.type
_entity_poly.pdbx_seq_one_letter_code
_entity_poly.pdbx_strand_id
1 'polypeptide(L)'
;MTNKNLIKILISLTFVFLANQSFAADEIVEMLNKSGKESMVYSKKIVRINVGETVIWKATDKGHNVEFIKGGVPEGVEKFKSKFNKDTEYEFSIPGIYAYWCTPHKNMGMIGFIVVGNDKSNLENIKAIRYTAKSKKIAPDLINQL
;
A
#
# COMPACT_ATOMS: atom_id res chain seq x y z
N MET A 1 -6.16 -38.09 67.40
CA MET A 1 -7.04 -37.21 66.64
C MET A 1 -6.22 -36.38 65.70
N THR A 2 -6.14 -36.76 64.45
CA THR A 2 -5.21 -36.24 63.47
C THR A 2 -5.93 -35.16 62.62
N ASN A 3 -5.43 -33.92 62.77
CA ASN A 3 -5.88 -32.80 61.92
C ASN A 3 -5.11 -32.82 60.61
N LYS A 4 -5.79 -33.16 59.53
CA LYS A 4 -5.22 -33.10 58.16
C LYS A 4 -5.49 -31.73 57.58
N ASN A 5 -4.48 -30.87 57.62
CA ASN A 5 -4.52 -29.60 56.89
C ASN A 5 -4.39 -29.84 55.39
N LEU A 6 -5.49 -29.65 54.67
CA LEU A 6 -5.52 -29.63 53.20
C LEU A 6 -4.97 -28.30 52.73
N ILE A 7 -3.75 -28.27 52.25
CA ILE A 7 -3.18 -27.11 51.54
C ILE A 7 -3.76 -27.12 50.13
N LYS A 8 -4.68 -26.20 49.84
CA LYS A 8 -5.18 -25.93 48.47
C LYS A 8 -4.12 -25.08 47.78
N ILE A 9 -3.33 -25.68 46.90
CA ILE A 9 -2.45 -24.96 46.00
C ILE A 9 -3.30 -24.39 44.90
N LEU A 10 -3.50 -23.05 44.90
CA LEU A 10 -4.15 -22.31 43.87
C LEU A 10 -3.10 -22.06 42.74
N ILE A 11 -3.11 -22.89 41.70
CA ILE A 11 -2.30 -22.64 40.49
C ILE A 11 -2.97 -21.52 39.71
N SER A 12 -2.47 -20.30 39.88
CA SER A 12 -2.86 -19.16 39.02
C SER A 12 -2.19 -19.33 37.66
N LEU A 13 -2.99 -19.74 36.67
CA LEU A 13 -2.59 -19.82 35.26
C LEU A 13 -2.57 -18.42 34.69
N THR A 14 -1.42 -17.73 34.77
CA THR A 14 -1.18 -16.47 34.11
C THR A 14 -1.07 -16.73 32.59
N PHE A 15 -2.14 -16.46 31.86
CA PHE A 15 -2.15 -16.46 30.41
C PHE A 15 -1.36 -15.23 29.94
N VAL A 16 -0.09 -15.43 29.61
CA VAL A 16 0.72 -14.38 28.97
C VAL A 16 0.25 -14.23 27.54
N PHE A 17 -0.54 -13.17 27.28
CA PHE A 17 -0.90 -12.75 25.95
C PHE A 17 0.36 -12.18 25.30
N LEU A 18 1.08 -13.02 24.55
CA LEU A 18 2.12 -12.55 23.62
C LEU A 18 1.41 -11.80 22.50
N ALA A 19 1.24 -10.49 22.68
CA ALA A 19 0.88 -9.62 21.58
C ALA A 19 2.00 -9.74 20.54
N ASN A 20 1.72 -10.40 19.41
CA ASN A 20 2.58 -10.33 18.24
C ASN A 20 2.62 -8.87 17.82
N GLN A 21 3.65 -8.16 18.19
CA GLN A 21 4.00 -6.86 17.66
C GLN A 21 4.44 -7.13 16.20
N SER A 22 3.49 -7.04 15.26
CA SER A 22 3.83 -6.95 13.86
C SER A 22 4.55 -5.62 13.69
N PHE A 23 5.87 -5.66 13.51
CA PHE A 23 6.60 -4.48 13.07
C PHE A 23 6.08 -4.15 11.67
N ALA A 24 5.49 -2.95 11.53
CA ALA A 24 5.13 -2.41 10.24
C ALA A 24 6.39 -2.38 9.37
N ALA A 25 6.39 -3.14 8.28
CA ALA A 25 7.49 -3.13 7.33
C ALA A 25 7.22 -2.05 6.29
N ASP A 26 8.12 -1.08 6.18
CA ASP A 26 8.05 -0.07 5.12
C ASP A 26 8.28 -0.73 3.76
N GLU A 27 7.40 -0.50 2.83
CA GLU A 27 7.53 -0.97 1.45
C GLU A 27 8.19 0.11 0.58
N ILE A 28 9.25 -0.28 -0.13
CA ILE A 28 9.98 0.64 -1.01
C ILE A 28 9.58 0.42 -2.46
N VAL A 29 9.24 1.52 -3.15
CA VAL A 29 8.94 1.59 -4.57
C VAL A 29 9.90 2.61 -5.21
N GLU A 30 10.68 2.19 -6.19
CA GLU A 30 11.55 3.10 -6.92
C GLU A 30 10.83 3.74 -8.10
N MET A 31 11.11 5.00 -8.36
CA MET A 31 10.68 5.75 -9.54
C MET A 31 11.78 5.73 -10.59
N LEU A 32 11.55 5.04 -11.71
CA LEU A 32 12.57 4.66 -12.68
C LEU A 32 12.26 5.16 -14.10
N ASN A 33 13.30 5.65 -14.79
CA ASN A 33 13.22 5.92 -16.23
C ASN A 33 13.13 4.63 -17.04
N LYS A 34 13.76 3.55 -16.55
CA LYS A 34 13.79 2.24 -17.23
C LYS A 34 13.90 1.10 -16.24
N SER A 35 13.15 0.02 -16.50
CA SER A 35 13.29 -1.27 -15.83
C SER A 35 13.06 -2.38 -16.84
N GLY A 36 14.12 -3.12 -17.19
CA GLY A 36 14.08 -4.12 -18.25
C GLY A 36 13.67 -3.51 -19.59
N LYS A 37 12.53 -3.94 -20.14
CA LYS A 37 11.97 -3.43 -21.40
C LYS A 37 10.98 -2.26 -21.20
N GLU A 38 10.66 -1.93 -19.97
CA GLU A 38 9.70 -0.88 -19.65
C GLU A 38 10.40 0.46 -19.41
N SER A 39 9.75 1.55 -19.84
CA SER A 39 10.21 2.92 -19.62
C SER A 39 9.19 3.67 -18.79
N MET A 40 9.65 4.61 -17.95
CA MET A 40 8.83 5.42 -17.05
C MET A 40 7.94 4.53 -16.20
N VAL A 41 8.52 3.92 -15.19
CA VAL A 41 7.89 2.84 -14.43
C VAL A 41 8.18 2.95 -12.93
N TYR A 42 7.22 2.54 -12.11
CA TYR A 42 7.46 2.20 -10.71
C TYR A 42 8.02 0.79 -10.62
N SER A 43 9.02 0.56 -9.78
CA SER A 43 9.66 -0.77 -9.63
C SER A 43 8.68 -1.85 -9.20
N LYS A 44 7.65 -1.48 -8.43
CA LYS A 44 6.50 -2.32 -8.06
C LYS A 44 5.23 -1.62 -8.51
N LYS A 45 4.45 -2.24 -9.38
CA LYS A 45 3.16 -1.68 -9.86
C LYS A 45 2.00 -2.00 -8.94
N ILE A 46 2.11 -3.07 -8.16
CA ILE A 46 1.14 -3.47 -7.14
C ILE A 46 1.92 -3.73 -5.85
N VAL A 47 1.50 -3.10 -4.78
CA VAL A 47 2.02 -3.30 -3.43
C VAL A 47 0.87 -3.68 -2.51
N ARG A 48 1.09 -4.64 -1.62
CA ARG A 48 0.11 -5.07 -0.62
C ARG A 48 0.70 -4.85 0.76
N ILE A 49 -0.05 -4.11 1.58
CA ILE A 49 0.37 -3.73 2.92
C ILE A 49 -0.78 -3.88 3.92
N ASN A 50 -0.43 -3.90 5.19
CA ASN A 50 -1.41 -3.81 6.27
C ASN A 50 -1.79 -2.35 6.56
N VAL A 51 -2.92 -2.17 7.23
CA VAL A 51 -3.32 -0.84 7.73
C VAL A 51 -2.26 -0.33 8.72
N GLY A 52 -1.86 0.93 8.56
CA GLY A 52 -0.83 1.59 9.37
C GLY A 52 0.59 1.44 8.83
N GLU A 53 0.80 0.67 7.77
CA GLU A 53 2.11 0.57 7.12
C GLU A 53 2.36 1.74 6.16
N THR A 54 3.65 1.98 5.89
CA THR A 54 4.12 3.09 5.05
C THR A 54 4.69 2.57 3.73
N VAL A 55 4.38 3.27 2.63
CA VAL A 55 5.10 3.10 1.37
C VAL A 55 6.01 4.29 1.14
N ILE A 56 7.27 4.01 0.82
CA ILE A 56 8.30 5.00 0.50
C ILE A 56 8.60 4.94 -0.99
N TRP A 57 8.31 6.02 -1.72
CA TRP A 57 8.74 6.14 -3.12
C TRP A 57 10.09 6.84 -3.20
N LYS A 58 11.08 6.15 -3.74
CA LYS A 58 12.43 6.66 -3.95
C LYS A 58 12.56 7.32 -5.32
N ALA A 59 13.04 8.54 -5.34
CA ALA A 59 13.38 9.28 -6.57
C ALA A 59 14.73 8.81 -7.14
N THR A 60 14.80 7.51 -7.49
CA THR A 60 16.02 6.87 -8.03
C THR A 60 16.43 7.56 -9.33
N ASP A 61 15.47 7.79 -10.22
CA ASP A 61 15.67 8.62 -11.41
C ASP A 61 14.92 9.96 -11.29
N LYS A 62 15.35 10.96 -12.08
CA LYS A 62 14.71 12.28 -12.11
C LYS A 62 13.51 12.35 -13.04
N GLY A 63 12.64 13.32 -12.82
CA GLY A 63 11.47 13.59 -13.65
C GLY A 63 10.19 12.94 -13.15
N HIS A 64 10.19 12.36 -11.95
CA HIS A 64 9.08 11.59 -11.41
C HIS A 64 8.47 12.22 -10.15
N ASN A 65 7.22 11.85 -9.91
CA ASN A 65 6.46 12.12 -8.69
C ASN A 65 5.40 11.03 -8.47
N VAL A 66 4.67 11.14 -7.37
CA VAL A 66 3.51 10.30 -7.03
C VAL A 66 2.30 11.20 -6.87
N GLU A 67 1.20 10.88 -7.53
CA GLU A 67 -0.07 11.57 -7.38
C GLU A 67 -1.20 10.56 -7.28
N PHE A 68 -2.01 10.63 -6.22
CA PHE A 68 -3.21 9.82 -6.08
C PHE A 68 -4.24 10.24 -7.13
N ILE A 69 -4.82 9.26 -7.80
CA ILE A 69 -5.81 9.51 -8.86
C ILE A 69 -7.14 9.90 -8.21
N LYS A 70 -7.75 10.97 -8.68
CA LYS A 70 -9.08 11.39 -8.20
C LYS A 70 -10.10 10.29 -8.43
N GLY A 71 -10.81 9.90 -7.37
CA GLY A 71 -11.75 8.78 -7.37
C GLY A 71 -11.10 7.40 -7.33
N GLY A 72 -9.78 7.33 -7.27
CA GLY A 72 -8.99 6.10 -7.19
C GLY A 72 -8.42 5.79 -5.80
N VAL A 73 -9.02 6.32 -4.75
CA VAL A 73 -8.65 6.08 -3.36
C VAL A 73 -9.91 5.83 -2.53
N PRO A 74 -9.78 5.20 -1.34
CA PRO A 74 -10.91 5.03 -0.43
C PRO A 74 -11.56 6.36 -0.01
N GLU A 75 -12.81 6.29 0.42
CA GLU A 75 -13.51 7.45 0.99
C GLU A 75 -12.76 7.98 2.22
N GLY A 76 -12.72 9.30 2.37
CA GLY A 76 -12.01 9.97 3.46
C GLY A 76 -10.51 10.19 3.23
N VAL A 77 -9.93 9.63 2.17
CA VAL A 77 -8.54 9.89 1.81
C VAL A 77 -8.41 11.23 1.10
N GLU A 78 -7.55 12.08 1.62
CA GLU A 78 -7.26 13.39 1.02
C GLU A 78 -6.40 13.28 -0.23
N LYS A 79 -6.37 14.36 -1.01
CA LYS A 79 -5.51 14.47 -2.19
C LYS A 79 -4.05 14.39 -1.78
N PHE A 80 -3.29 13.53 -2.44
CA PHE A 80 -1.86 13.42 -2.26
C PHE A 80 -1.14 13.65 -3.58
N LYS A 81 -0.13 14.51 -3.56
CA LYS A 81 0.77 14.75 -4.69
C LYS A 81 2.14 15.15 -4.17
N SER A 82 3.13 14.33 -4.47
CA SER A 82 4.51 14.61 -4.09
C SER A 82 5.17 15.67 -4.98
N LYS A 83 6.26 16.25 -4.48
CA LYS A 83 7.17 17.08 -5.28
C LYS A 83 7.95 16.21 -6.27
N PHE A 84 8.35 16.81 -7.40
CA PHE A 84 9.21 16.12 -8.37
C PHE A 84 10.63 15.91 -7.80
N ASN A 85 11.24 14.79 -8.18
CA ASN A 85 12.63 14.47 -7.86
C ASN A 85 12.94 14.38 -6.35
N LYS A 86 11.95 14.06 -5.55
CA LYS A 86 12.07 13.90 -4.10
C LYS A 86 11.56 12.54 -3.68
N ASP A 87 12.26 11.93 -2.74
CA ASP A 87 11.71 10.83 -1.98
C ASP A 87 10.42 11.30 -1.30
N THR A 88 9.45 10.45 -1.24
CA THR A 88 8.17 10.74 -0.58
C THR A 88 7.65 9.49 0.08
N GLU A 89 6.86 9.66 1.12
CA GLU A 89 6.25 8.56 1.86
C GLU A 89 4.79 8.88 2.17
N TYR A 90 4.02 7.84 2.41
CA TYR A 90 2.64 7.94 2.85
C TYR A 90 2.29 6.76 3.76
N GLU A 91 1.76 7.05 4.94
CA GLU A 91 1.22 6.07 5.88
C GLU A 91 -0.24 5.78 5.53
N PHE A 92 -0.58 4.51 5.36
CA PHE A 92 -1.90 4.06 4.89
C PHE A 92 -2.78 3.63 6.06
N SER A 93 -3.52 4.57 6.65
CA SER A 93 -4.41 4.33 7.79
C SER A 93 -5.82 3.87 7.42
N ILE A 94 -6.26 4.07 6.18
CA ILE A 94 -7.58 3.69 5.69
C ILE A 94 -7.44 2.48 4.75
N PRO A 95 -8.15 1.35 5.03
CA PRO A 95 -8.10 0.18 4.14
C PRO A 95 -8.75 0.45 2.80
N GLY A 96 -8.31 -0.28 1.76
CA GLY A 96 -8.83 -0.18 0.40
C GLY A 96 -7.73 -0.10 -0.65
N ILE A 97 -8.11 0.17 -1.90
CA ILE A 97 -7.20 0.27 -3.03
C ILE A 97 -6.90 1.74 -3.32
N TYR A 98 -5.61 2.05 -3.46
CA TYR A 98 -5.12 3.39 -3.83
C TYR A 98 -4.47 3.31 -5.20
N ALA A 99 -5.09 3.96 -6.19
CA ALA A 99 -4.51 4.11 -7.52
C ALA A 99 -3.70 5.40 -7.59
N TYR A 100 -2.50 5.33 -8.13
CA TYR A 100 -1.62 6.48 -8.29
C TYR A 100 -0.88 6.43 -9.64
N TRP A 101 -0.36 7.58 -10.05
CA TRP A 101 0.44 7.74 -11.25
C TRP A 101 1.58 8.75 -11.06
N CYS A 102 2.49 8.72 -12.01
CA CYS A 102 3.43 9.82 -12.21
C CYS A 102 2.78 10.87 -13.11
N THR A 103 2.64 12.11 -12.64
CA THR A 103 1.90 13.16 -13.36
C THR A 103 2.34 13.34 -14.80
N PRO A 104 3.65 13.50 -15.16
CA PRO A 104 4.08 13.65 -16.53
C PRO A 104 4.05 12.35 -17.35
N HIS A 105 4.14 11.19 -16.68
CA HIS A 105 4.31 9.91 -17.38
C HIS A 105 3.08 8.97 -17.32
N LYS A 106 1.93 9.47 -16.83
CA LYS A 106 0.67 8.70 -16.79
C LYS A 106 0.26 8.14 -18.15
N ASN A 107 0.52 8.88 -19.24
CA ASN A 107 0.24 8.42 -20.60
C ASN A 107 1.24 7.37 -21.10
N MET A 108 2.39 7.25 -20.45
CA MET A 108 3.44 6.27 -20.78
C MET A 108 3.29 4.97 -19.98
N GLY A 109 2.28 4.85 -19.13
CA GLY A 109 2.02 3.66 -18.35
C GLY A 109 2.64 3.68 -16.95
N MET A 110 3.11 4.84 -16.46
CA MET A 110 3.64 4.95 -15.10
C MET A 110 2.51 5.12 -14.09
N ILE A 111 1.88 4.00 -13.78
CA ILE A 111 0.78 3.85 -12.82
C ILE A 111 1.09 2.75 -11.81
N GLY A 112 0.47 2.82 -10.65
CA GLY A 112 0.60 1.82 -9.60
C GLY A 112 -0.62 1.75 -8.70
N PHE A 113 -0.67 0.69 -7.89
CA PHE A 113 -1.75 0.41 -6.95
C PHE A 113 -1.18 -0.05 -5.62
N ILE A 114 -1.75 0.46 -4.53
CA ILE A 114 -1.51 -0.06 -3.18
C ILE A 114 -2.81 -0.70 -2.70
N VAL A 115 -2.75 -1.94 -2.20
CA VAL A 115 -3.87 -2.63 -1.57
C VAL A 115 -3.60 -2.70 -0.08
N VAL A 116 -4.43 -2.02 0.69
CA VAL A 116 -4.28 -1.86 2.13
C VAL A 116 -5.29 -2.76 2.86
N GLY A 117 -4.81 -3.64 3.74
CA GLY A 117 -5.65 -4.51 4.56
C GLY A 117 -6.49 -5.53 3.79
N ASN A 118 -6.09 -5.88 2.56
CA ASN A 118 -6.87 -6.75 1.65
C ASN A 118 -8.30 -6.26 1.36
N ASP A 119 -8.61 -5.00 1.63
CA ASP A 119 -9.90 -4.41 1.35
C ASP A 119 -9.98 -4.02 -0.15
N LYS A 120 -11.05 -4.45 -0.80
CA LYS A 120 -11.36 -4.20 -2.20
C LYS A 120 -12.72 -3.53 -2.39
N SER A 121 -13.27 -2.93 -1.34
CA SER A 121 -14.60 -2.31 -1.35
C SER A 121 -14.75 -1.22 -2.40
N ASN A 122 -13.67 -0.52 -2.73
CA ASN A 122 -13.64 0.52 -3.75
C ASN A 122 -13.17 0.04 -5.15
N LEU A 123 -13.12 -1.27 -5.41
CA LEU A 123 -12.62 -1.82 -6.68
C LEU A 123 -13.38 -1.30 -7.89
N GLU A 124 -14.70 -1.12 -7.79
CA GLU A 124 -15.49 -0.61 -8.91
C GLU A 124 -15.14 0.86 -9.25
N ASN A 125 -14.78 1.67 -8.25
CA ASN A 125 -14.27 3.01 -8.47
C ASN A 125 -12.93 2.97 -9.21
N ILE A 126 -12.04 2.02 -8.86
CA ILE A 126 -10.76 1.81 -9.53
C ILE A 126 -10.95 1.44 -11.01
N LYS A 127 -11.90 0.56 -11.31
CA LYS A 127 -12.27 0.18 -12.68
C LYS A 127 -12.86 1.34 -13.48
N ALA A 128 -13.56 2.25 -12.82
CA ALA A 128 -14.20 3.42 -13.45
C ALA A 128 -13.21 4.55 -13.78
N ILE A 129 -11.95 4.48 -13.34
CA ILE A 129 -10.94 5.50 -13.64
C ILE A 129 -10.69 5.57 -15.14
N ARG A 130 -10.68 6.79 -15.67
CA ARG A 130 -10.30 7.04 -17.07
C ARG A 130 -8.79 7.05 -17.26
N TYR A 131 -8.24 5.87 -17.46
CA TYR A 131 -6.84 5.74 -17.88
C TYR A 131 -6.69 6.16 -19.35
N THR A 132 -5.52 6.70 -19.71
CA THR A 132 -5.26 7.23 -21.06
C THR A 132 -4.01 6.58 -21.68
N ALA A 133 -3.96 6.57 -23.02
CA ALA A 133 -2.83 6.07 -23.79
C ALA A 133 -2.34 4.67 -23.34
N LYS A 134 -1.05 4.50 -23.02
CA LYS A 134 -0.49 3.21 -22.58
C LYS A 134 -1.10 2.75 -21.24
N SER A 135 -1.42 3.67 -20.32
CA SER A 135 -2.06 3.30 -19.05
C SER A 135 -3.43 2.64 -19.26
N LYS A 136 -4.21 3.08 -20.27
CA LYS A 136 -5.49 2.44 -20.63
C LYS A 136 -5.31 0.98 -21.06
N LYS A 137 -4.16 0.66 -21.66
CA LYS A 137 -3.88 -0.71 -22.13
C LYS A 137 -3.45 -1.63 -21.01
N ILE A 138 -2.70 -1.13 -20.04
CA ILE A 138 -2.11 -1.95 -18.97
C ILE A 138 -2.95 -1.99 -17.68
N ALA A 139 -3.76 -0.96 -17.43
CA ALA A 139 -4.55 -0.88 -16.19
C ALA A 139 -5.49 -2.08 -15.99
N PRO A 140 -6.23 -2.60 -17.00
CA PRO A 140 -7.10 -3.75 -16.83
C PRO A 140 -6.36 -4.99 -16.30
N ASP A 141 -5.18 -5.28 -16.85
CA ASP A 141 -4.39 -6.45 -16.42
C ASP A 141 -3.86 -6.28 -14.99
N LEU A 142 -3.50 -5.07 -14.58
CA LEU A 142 -3.09 -4.79 -13.20
C LEU A 142 -4.29 -4.86 -12.26
N ILE A 143 -5.44 -4.31 -12.63
CA ILE A 143 -6.67 -4.32 -11.82
C ILE A 143 -7.17 -5.75 -11.60
N ASN A 144 -7.05 -6.62 -12.59
CA ASN A 144 -7.42 -8.03 -12.46
C ASN A 144 -6.53 -8.81 -11.46
N GLN A 145 -5.37 -8.26 -11.12
CA GLN A 145 -4.45 -8.84 -10.13
C GLN A 145 -4.68 -8.30 -8.71
N LEU A 146 -5.50 -7.26 -8.54
CA LEU A 146 -5.82 -6.71 -7.22
C LEU A 146 -6.79 -7.64 -6.48
#